data_6ead27bec532eb57128835c86ec8157c
#
_entry.id   6ead27bec532eb57128835c86ec8157c
#
_cell.length_a   1.000
_cell.length_b   1.000
_cell.length_c   1.000
_cell.angle_alpha   90.00
_cell.angle_beta   90.00
_cell.angle_gamma   90.00
#
_symmetry.space_group_name_H-M   'P 1'
#
loop_
_entity.id
_entity.type
_entity.pdbx_description
1 polymer ?
#
loop_
_entity_poly.entity_id
_entity_poly.type
_entity_poly.pdbx_seq_one_letter_code
_entity_poly.pdbx_strand_id
1 'polypeptide(L)'
;MQGNDHSVIRAVLAGDKDAYGALVRAHSAAVFRVAFRIVGNEADAEEIVQEAFLRGYQRLQSFEQRSSFGTWIYRIAVNCALNRVGQPEIEAEYRHGEESDPEEKTVQLAARDAGPERELLSREIKAAQEVAMQRLTPVEKTAFVLRHLEDRSMSEIAEVLGIAPNAAKQAVFRAVQKLRRELAPLRGTT
;
A
#
# COMPACT_ATOMS: atom_id res chain seq x y z
N MET A 1 -13.36 4.72 15.15
CA MET A 1 -13.27 5.74 14.10
C MET A 1 -14.30 5.59 12.98
N GLN A 2 -14.80 4.40 12.66
CA GLN A 2 -15.77 4.17 11.57
C GLN A 2 -17.14 4.87 11.75
N GLY A 3 -17.62 5.07 12.97
CA GLY A 3 -18.94 5.69 13.20
C GLY A 3 -19.03 7.18 12.83
N ASN A 4 -17.90 7.89 12.77
CA ASN A 4 -17.86 9.31 12.42
C ASN A 4 -17.88 9.54 10.88
N ASP A 5 -17.24 8.67 10.11
CA ASP A 5 -17.15 8.82 8.65
C ASP A 5 -18.53 8.75 7.99
N HIS A 6 -19.42 7.85 8.45
CA HIS A 6 -20.78 7.71 7.90
C HIS A 6 -21.65 8.96 8.10
N SER A 7 -21.53 9.63 9.26
CA SER A 7 -22.27 10.87 9.52
C SER A 7 -21.76 12.00 8.63
N VAL A 8 -20.45 12.10 8.46
CA VAL A 8 -19.79 13.09 7.59
C VAL A 8 -20.18 12.86 6.12
N ILE A 9 -20.13 11.61 5.64
CA ILE A 9 -20.53 11.26 4.27
C ILE A 9 -21.97 11.68 3.99
N ARG A 10 -22.89 11.42 4.94
CA ARG A 10 -24.28 11.85 4.79
C ARG A 10 -24.42 13.36 4.72
N ALA A 11 -23.67 14.12 5.53
CA ALA A 11 -23.67 15.58 5.48
C ALA A 11 -23.19 16.09 4.12
N VAL A 12 -22.08 15.53 3.59
CA VAL A 12 -21.57 15.88 2.26
C VAL A 12 -22.59 15.60 1.15
N LEU A 13 -23.24 14.43 1.20
CA LEU A 13 -24.27 14.06 0.22
C LEU A 13 -25.55 14.90 0.35
N ALA A 14 -25.82 15.46 1.54
CA ALA A 14 -26.91 16.43 1.77
C ALA A 14 -26.57 17.87 1.33
N GLY A 15 -25.35 18.13 0.82
CA GLY A 15 -24.93 19.41 0.27
C GLY A 15 -23.88 20.18 1.10
N ASP A 16 -23.53 19.70 2.29
CA ASP A 16 -22.45 20.29 3.11
C ASP A 16 -21.08 19.86 2.56
N LYS A 17 -20.60 20.59 1.57
CA LYS A 17 -19.29 20.31 0.93
C LYS A 17 -18.11 20.45 1.89
N ASP A 18 -18.22 21.34 2.88
CA ASP A 18 -17.12 21.62 3.82
C ASP A 18 -16.89 20.44 4.77
N ALA A 19 -17.94 19.64 5.04
CA ALA A 19 -17.83 18.42 5.82
C ALA A 19 -16.80 17.44 5.22
N TYR A 20 -16.60 17.40 3.89
CA TYR A 20 -15.61 16.52 3.25
C TYR A 20 -14.19 16.73 3.78
N GLY A 21 -13.84 17.95 4.17
CA GLY A 21 -12.55 18.27 4.79
C GLY A 21 -12.25 17.46 6.06
N ALA A 22 -13.27 16.99 6.78
CA ALA A 22 -13.07 16.10 7.93
C ALA A 22 -12.57 14.72 7.50
N LEU A 23 -13.09 14.15 6.40
CA LEU A 23 -12.61 12.88 5.84
C LEU A 23 -11.17 13.01 5.33
N VAL A 24 -10.86 14.13 4.65
CA VAL A 24 -9.50 14.41 4.20
C VAL A 24 -8.54 14.42 5.38
N ARG A 25 -8.83 15.19 6.43
CA ARG A 25 -7.97 15.27 7.63
C ARG A 25 -7.78 13.93 8.33
N ALA A 26 -8.84 13.12 8.39
CA ALA A 26 -8.79 11.83 9.08
C ALA A 26 -7.95 10.79 8.34
N HIS A 27 -7.90 10.83 7.00
CA HIS A 27 -7.34 9.75 6.18
C HIS A 27 -6.10 10.16 5.37
N SER A 28 -5.77 11.45 5.22
CA SER A 28 -4.67 11.94 4.37
C SER A 28 -3.32 11.36 4.77
N ALA A 29 -3.00 11.28 6.06
CA ALA A 29 -1.72 10.75 6.53
C ALA A 29 -1.53 9.26 6.17
N ALA A 30 -2.60 8.44 6.22
CA ALA A 30 -2.54 7.03 5.84
C ALA A 30 -2.40 6.88 4.30
N VAL A 31 -3.15 7.69 3.55
CA VAL A 31 -3.08 7.74 2.08
C VAL A 31 -1.70 8.20 1.60
N PHE A 32 -1.15 9.26 2.18
CA PHE A 32 0.20 9.74 1.87
C PHE A 32 1.25 8.66 2.12
N ARG A 33 1.18 8.00 3.27
CA ARG A 33 2.14 6.98 3.67
C ARG A 33 2.21 5.82 2.67
N VAL A 34 1.05 5.31 2.22
CA VAL A 34 1.03 4.24 1.22
C VAL A 34 1.49 4.73 -0.14
N ALA A 35 1.04 5.93 -0.57
CA ALA A 35 1.47 6.52 -1.83
C ALA A 35 3.00 6.66 -1.87
N PHE A 36 3.60 7.29 -0.84
CA PHE A 36 5.04 7.46 -0.73
C PHE A 36 5.81 6.13 -0.77
N ARG A 37 5.32 5.09 -0.08
CA ARG A 37 5.94 3.76 -0.10
C ARG A 37 5.92 3.11 -1.49
N ILE A 38 4.92 3.41 -2.31
CA ILE A 38 4.79 2.87 -3.67
C ILE A 38 5.65 3.68 -4.65
N VAL A 39 5.51 5.02 -4.68
CA VAL A 39 6.18 5.86 -5.69
C VAL A 39 7.61 6.22 -5.31
N GLY A 40 7.94 6.35 -4.02
CA GLY A 40 9.28 6.58 -3.50
C GLY A 40 9.72 8.05 -3.46
N ASN A 41 8.84 9.00 -3.78
CA ASN A 41 9.14 10.44 -3.67
C ASN A 41 7.93 11.22 -3.12
N GLU A 42 8.21 12.35 -2.46
CA GLU A 42 7.23 13.13 -1.73
C GLU A 42 6.28 13.88 -2.67
N ALA A 43 6.81 14.47 -3.74
CA ALA A 43 6.01 15.25 -4.68
C ALA A 43 4.92 14.40 -5.35
N ASP A 44 5.28 13.23 -5.88
CA ASP A 44 4.29 12.31 -6.46
C ASP A 44 3.30 11.79 -5.40
N ALA A 45 3.76 11.55 -4.16
CA ALA A 45 2.88 11.10 -3.09
C ALA A 45 1.83 12.16 -2.72
N GLU A 46 2.22 13.43 -2.64
CA GLU A 46 1.30 14.56 -2.41
C GLU A 46 0.29 14.71 -3.53
N GLU A 47 0.72 14.63 -4.78
CA GLU A 47 -0.18 14.68 -5.94
C GLU A 47 -1.19 13.52 -5.92
N ILE A 48 -0.74 12.30 -5.56
CA ILE A 48 -1.61 11.13 -5.42
C ILE A 48 -2.65 11.34 -4.32
N VAL A 49 -2.27 11.93 -3.18
CA VAL A 49 -3.23 12.28 -2.12
C VAL A 49 -4.31 13.22 -2.65
N GLN A 50 -3.91 14.30 -3.31
CA GLN A 50 -4.86 15.27 -3.87
C GLN A 50 -5.79 14.61 -4.90
N GLU A 51 -5.22 13.84 -5.84
CA GLU A 51 -5.98 13.14 -6.87
C GLU A 51 -6.93 12.11 -6.28
N ALA A 52 -6.49 11.33 -5.30
CA ALA A 52 -7.32 10.31 -4.65
C ALA A 52 -8.54 10.92 -3.96
N PHE A 53 -8.34 11.99 -3.19
CA PHE A 53 -9.46 12.67 -2.52
C PHE A 53 -10.38 13.41 -3.49
N LEU A 54 -9.86 13.99 -4.57
CA LEU A 54 -10.67 14.59 -5.63
C LEU A 54 -11.55 13.53 -6.30
N ARG A 55 -10.98 12.40 -6.71
CA ARG A 55 -11.71 11.26 -7.29
C ARG A 55 -12.71 10.67 -6.29
N GLY A 56 -12.31 10.57 -5.02
CA GLY A 56 -13.18 10.15 -3.93
C GLY A 56 -14.38 11.07 -3.77
N TYR A 57 -14.18 12.38 -3.77
CA TYR A 57 -15.28 13.35 -3.71
C TYR A 57 -16.24 13.21 -4.89
N GLN A 58 -15.71 13.13 -6.10
CA GLN A 58 -16.51 12.99 -7.33
C GLN A 58 -17.34 11.70 -7.35
N ARG A 59 -16.83 10.63 -6.73
CA ARG A 59 -17.48 9.31 -6.69
C ARG A 59 -18.18 8.99 -5.37
N LEU A 60 -18.29 9.96 -4.46
CA LEU A 60 -18.85 9.73 -3.12
C LEU A 60 -20.28 9.21 -3.15
N GLN A 61 -21.08 9.64 -4.14
CA GLN A 61 -22.46 9.15 -4.34
C GLN A 61 -22.51 7.65 -4.68
N SER A 62 -21.46 7.09 -5.30
CA SER A 62 -21.36 5.67 -5.63
C SER A 62 -20.72 4.83 -4.52
N PHE A 63 -20.39 5.43 -3.38
CA PHE A 63 -19.83 4.71 -2.23
C PHE A 63 -20.93 3.93 -1.52
N GLU A 64 -21.02 2.62 -1.82
CA GLU A 64 -22.08 1.72 -1.34
C GLU A 64 -21.91 1.28 0.13
N GLN A 65 -20.92 1.78 0.85
CA GLN A 65 -20.63 1.45 2.26
C GLN A 65 -20.41 -0.06 2.53
N ARG A 66 -20.02 -0.84 1.50
CA ARG A 66 -19.65 -2.26 1.68
C ARG A 66 -18.32 -2.43 2.41
N SER A 67 -17.48 -1.40 2.42
CA SER A 67 -16.23 -1.31 3.19
C SER A 67 -16.17 0.02 3.93
N SER A 68 -15.15 0.21 4.81
CA SER A 68 -14.94 1.52 5.43
C SER A 68 -14.55 2.57 4.38
N PHE A 69 -14.84 3.86 4.64
CA PHE A 69 -14.38 4.95 3.79
C PHE A 69 -12.85 4.93 3.66
N GLY A 70 -12.14 4.64 4.76
CA GLY A 70 -10.69 4.51 4.74
C GLY A 70 -10.20 3.43 3.76
N THR A 71 -10.83 2.25 3.72
CA THR A 71 -10.49 1.19 2.76
C THR A 71 -10.79 1.62 1.33
N TRP A 72 -11.92 2.28 1.10
CA TRP A 72 -12.33 2.74 -0.21
C TRP A 72 -11.40 3.81 -0.80
N ILE A 73 -11.09 4.87 -0.02
CA ILE A 73 -10.17 5.92 -0.46
C ILE A 73 -8.74 5.39 -0.63
N TYR A 74 -8.34 4.44 0.19
CA TYR A 74 -7.06 3.76 0.10
C TYR A 74 -6.90 3.02 -1.23
N ARG A 75 -7.95 2.30 -1.67
CA ARG A 75 -7.99 1.66 -3.00
C ARG A 75 -7.84 2.66 -4.13
N ILE A 76 -8.51 3.81 -4.05
CA ILE A 76 -8.37 4.87 -5.05
C ILE A 76 -6.92 5.37 -5.09
N ALA A 77 -6.30 5.62 -3.93
CA ALA A 77 -4.93 6.09 -3.83
C ALA A 77 -3.90 5.08 -4.38
N VAL A 78 -4.05 3.80 -4.05
CA VAL A 78 -3.18 2.74 -4.58
C VAL A 78 -3.29 2.67 -6.10
N ASN A 79 -4.49 2.76 -6.67
CA ASN A 79 -4.68 2.78 -8.11
C ASN A 79 -4.04 4.03 -8.77
N CYS A 80 -4.14 5.21 -8.15
CA CYS A 80 -3.43 6.41 -8.62
C CYS A 80 -1.91 6.19 -8.58
N ALA A 81 -1.38 5.62 -7.50
CA ALA A 81 0.05 5.33 -7.35
C ALA A 81 0.56 4.32 -8.39
N LEU A 82 -0.18 3.24 -8.64
CA LEU A 82 0.16 2.23 -9.64
C LEU A 82 0.15 2.80 -11.05
N ASN A 83 -0.83 3.64 -11.39
CA ASN A 83 -0.87 4.35 -12.67
C ASN A 83 0.34 5.29 -12.84
N ARG A 84 0.76 5.97 -11.76
CA ARG A 84 1.93 6.86 -11.76
C ARG A 84 3.23 6.10 -12.05
N VAL A 85 3.40 4.89 -11.52
CA VAL A 85 4.60 4.05 -11.77
C VAL A 85 4.52 3.24 -13.06
N GLY A 86 3.53 3.46 -13.91
CA GLY A 86 3.46 2.92 -15.27
C GLY A 86 2.89 1.50 -15.38
N GLN A 87 2.02 1.09 -14.45
CA GLN A 87 1.27 -0.17 -14.58
C GLN A 87 -0.25 0.07 -14.61
N PRO A 88 -0.83 0.44 -15.75
CA PRO A 88 -2.28 0.60 -15.88
C PRO A 88 -3.06 -0.72 -15.89
N GLU A 89 -2.41 -1.88 -16.16
CA GLU A 89 -3.07 -3.18 -16.31
C GLU A 89 -2.51 -4.24 -15.34
N ILE A 90 -2.97 -4.18 -14.08
CA ILE A 90 -2.68 -5.21 -13.07
C ILE A 90 -3.31 -6.57 -13.46
N GLU A 91 -4.35 -6.55 -14.28
CA GLU A 91 -5.20 -7.71 -14.54
C GLU A 91 -4.55 -8.83 -15.36
N ALA A 92 -3.64 -8.52 -16.29
CA ALA A 92 -3.13 -9.53 -17.21
C ALA A 92 -2.16 -10.53 -16.56
N GLU A 93 -1.29 -10.07 -15.66
CA GLU A 93 -0.25 -10.91 -15.04
C GLU A 93 -0.80 -11.81 -13.91
N TYR A 94 -1.90 -11.38 -13.26
CA TYR A 94 -2.43 -12.05 -12.06
C TYR A 94 -3.81 -12.70 -12.25
N ARG A 95 -4.38 -12.69 -13.48
CA ARG A 95 -5.65 -13.38 -13.79
C ARG A 95 -5.53 -14.90 -13.84
N HIS A 96 -4.36 -15.44 -14.11
CA HIS A 96 -4.10 -16.88 -14.22
C HIS A 96 -3.18 -17.34 -13.10
N GLY A 97 -3.66 -17.30 -11.85
CA GLY A 97 -2.95 -17.87 -10.73
C GLY A 97 -3.12 -19.39 -10.72
N GLU A 98 -2.06 -20.13 -11.07
CA GLU A 98 -1.98 -21.57 -10.78
C GLU A 98 -2.03 -21.80 -9.28
N GLU A 99 -2.76 -22.85 -8.88
CA GLU A 99 -2.95 -23.30 -7.50
C GLU A 99 -1.63 -23.81 -6.91
N SER A 100 -0.92 -22.95 -6.22
CA SER A 100 0.07 -23.37 -5.23
C SER A 100 -0.11 -22.53 -3.99
N ASP A 101 -0.42 -23.19 -2.88
CA ASP A 101 -0.62 -22.56 -1.57
C ASP A 101 0.77 -22.36 -0.93
N PRO A 102 1.32 -21.14 -0.94
CA PRO A 102 2.62 -20.89 -0.35
C PRO A 102 2.47 -20.71 1.16
N GLU A 103 3.14 -21.55 1.95
CA GLU A 103 3.25 -21.39 3.39
C GLU A 103 3.77 -20.00 3.76
N GLU A 104 2.98 -19.26 4.52
CA GLU A 104 3.27 -17.92 4.98
C GLU A 104 4.32 -17.93 6.11
N LYS A 105 5.61 -17.83 5.76
CA LYS A 105 6.67 -17.58 6.76
C LYS A 105 6.80 -16.09 7.00
N THR A 106 6.37 -15.65 8.17
CA THR A 106 6.44 -14.25 8.64
C THR A 106 7.89 -13.73 8.63
N VAL A 107 8.12 -12.62 7.93
CA VAL A 107 9.40 -11.91 7.98
C VAL A 107 9.30 -10.85 9.06
N GLN A 108 9.90 -11.09 10.21
CA GLN A 108 10.08 -10.05 11.23
C GLN A 108 11.28 -9.18 10.86
N LEU A 109 11.01 -7.93 10.54
CA LEU A 109 12.01 -6.88 10.44
C LEU A 109 12.22 -6.30 11.86
N ALA A 110 13.28 -6.72 12.52
CA ALA A 110 13.59 -6.24 13.87
C ALA A 110 14.22 -4.85 13.81
N ALA A 111 13.53 -3.86 14.39
CA ALA A 111 14.13 -2.57 14.74
C ALA A 111 14.83 -2.72 16.12
N ARG A 112 16.12 -2.39 16.20
CA ARG A 112 16.89 -2.34 17.45
C ARG A 112 17.68 -1.03 17.54
N ASP A 113 17.69 -0.43 18.74
CA ASP A 113 18.36 0.83 19.09
C ASP A 113 19.89 0.80 18.93
N ALA A 114 20.50 1.96 18.62
CA ALA A 114 21.78 2.07 17.94
C ALA A 114 22.85 2.88 18.67
N GLY A 115 24.13 2.49 18.46
CA GLY A 115 25.34 3.29 18.62
C GLY A 115 25.93 3.72 17.25
N PRO A 116 26.96 4.60 17.17
CA PRO A 116 27.43 5.22 15.92
C PRO A 116 27.92 4.25 14.84
N GLU A 117 28.55 3.14 15.19
CA GLU A 117 28.92 2.08 14.22
C GLU A 117 27.67 1.38 13.64
N ARG A 118 26.63 1.27 14.47
CA ARG A 118 25.32 0.76 14.04
C ARG A 118 24.58 1.75 13.16
N GLU A 119 24.85 3.03 13.25
CA GLU A 119 24.22 4.05 12.40
C GLU A 119 24.71 3.93 10.94
N LEU A 120 26.00 3.66 10.72
CA LEU A 120 26.56 3.35 9.39
C LEU A 120 25.96 2.05 8.86
N LEU A 121 25.95 0.98 9.64
CA LEU A 121 25.36 -0.30 9.28
C LEU A 121 23.85 -0.16 9.01
N SER A 122 23.15 0.67 9.78
CA SER A 122 21.72 0.97 9.53
C SER A 122 21.49 1.69 8.21
N ARG A 123 22.39 2.59 7.80
CA ARG A 123 22.33 3.28 6.49
C ARG A 123 22.59 2.32 5.34
N GLU A 124 23.58 1.44 5.47
CA GLU A 124 23.86 0.40 4.46
C GLU A 124 22.70 -0.58 4.31
N ILE A 125 22.11 -1.03 5.42
CA ILE A 125 20.94 -1.90 5.41
C ILE A 125 19.74 -1.20 4.74
N LYS A 126 19.49 0.07 5.06
CA LYS A 126 18.42 0.85 4.43
C LYS A 126 18.64 1.01 2.93
N ALA A 127 19.84 1.37 2.52
CA ALA A 127 20.18 1.50 1.10
C ALA A 127 20.00 0.17 0.36
N ALA A 128 20.44 -0.94 0.95
CA ALA A 128 20.23 -2.27 0.37
C ALA A 128 18.75 -2.67 0.30
N GLN A 129 17.95 -2.31 1.32
CA GLN A 129 16.50 -2.51 1.29
C GLN A 129 15.83 -1.69 0.18
N GLU A 130 16.22 -0.43 -0.01
CA GLU A 130 15.71 0.41 -1.09
C GLU A 130 16.03 -0.20 -2.47
N VAL A 131 17.26 -0.64 -2.68
CA VAL A 131 17.67 -1.33 -3.92
C VAL A 131 16.88 -2.62 -4.12
N ALA A 132 16.71 -3.43 -3.08
CA ALA A 132 15.92 -4.66 -3.15
C ALA A 132 14.43 -4.37 -3.48
N MET A 133 13.84 -3.32 -2.91
CA MET A 133 12.47 -2.90 -3.21
C MET A 133 12.29 -2.42 -4.66
N GLN A 134 13.35 -1.88 -5.30
CA GLN A 134 13.31 -1.50 -6.72
C GLN A 134 13.30 -2.70 -7.68
N ARG A 135 13.67 -3.91 -7.19
CA ARG A 135 13.61 -5.16 -7.98
C ARG A 135 12.22 -5.80 -8.01
N LEU A 136 11.31 -5.32 -7.20
CA LEU A 136 9.92 -5.78 -7.20
C LEU A 136 9.14 -5.14 -8.35
N THR A 137 8.21 -5.89 -8.93
CA THR A 137 7.20 -5.26 -9.78
C THR A 137 6.33 -4.31 -8.93
N PRO A 138 5.70 -3.29 -9.51
CA PRO A 138 4.83 -2.39 -8.75
C PRO A 138 3.74 -3.12 -7.96
N VAL A 139 3.15 -4.19 -8.51
CA VAL A 139 2.15 -5.01 -7.82
C VAL A 139 2.76 -5.77 -6.65
N GLU A 140 3.92 -6.41 -6.83
CA GLU A 140 4.63 -7.10 -5.76
C GLU A 140 5.04 -6.14 -4.65
N LYS A 141 5.57 -4.96 -5.00
CA LYS A 141 5.94 -3.91 -4.06
C LYS A 141 4.73 -3.44 -3.26
N THR A 142 3.62 -3.16 -3.96
CA THR A 142 2.38 -2.71 -3.32
C THR A 142 1.79 -3.79 -2.41
N ALA A 143 1.72 -5.04 -2.86
CA ALA A 143 1.23 -6.17 -2.05
C ALA A 143 2.09 -6.36 -0.79
N PHE A 144 3.42 -6.27 -0.91
CA PHE A 144 4.36 -6.32 0.21
C PHE A 144 4.13 -5.18 1.21
N VAL A 145 4.01 -3.94 0.72
CA VAL A 145 3.74 -2.76 1.55
C VAL A 145 2.44 -2.93 2.32
N LEU A 146 1.37 -3.33 1.63
CA LEU A 146 0.06 -3.53 2.23
C LEU A 146 0.09 -4.62 3.32
N ARG A 147 0.79 -5.73 3.07
CA ARG A 147 0.84 -6.86 4.00
C ARG A 147 1.71 -6.58 5.22
N HIS A 148 2.96 -6.13 5.00
CA HIS A 148 3.99 -6.10 6.04
C HIS A 148 4.20 -4.72 6.68
N LEU A 149 3.78 -3.64 6.03
CA LEU A 149 3.96 -2.29 6.55
C LEU A 149 2.63 -1.61 6.94
N GLU A 150 1.51 -2.10 6.40
CA GLU A 150 0.16 -1.58 6.69
C GLU A 150 -0.75 -2.62 7.34
N ASP A 151 -0.23 -3.83 7.65
CA ASP A 151 -0.92 -4.93 8.34
C ASP A 151 -2.28 -5.30 7.73
N ARG A 152 -2.42 -5.22 6.39
CA ARG A 152 -3.65 -5.57 5.70
C ARG A 152 -3.80 -7.08 5.56
N SER A 153 -5.03 -7.56 5.69
CA SER A 153 -5.37 -8.95 5.39
C SER A 153 -5.27 -9.25 3.90
N MET A 154 -5.12 -10.53 3.52
CA MET A 154 -5.06 -10.93 2.10
C MET A 154 -6.33 -10.56 1.34
N SER A 155 -7.49 -10.60 1.98
CA SER A 155 -8.76 -10.17 1.39
C SER A 155 -8.79 -8.66 1.11
N GLU A 156 -8.31 -7.83 2.03
CA GLU A 156 -8.19 -6.39 1.83
C GLU A 156 -7.18 -6.05 0.72
N ILE A 157 -6.04 -6.77 0.67
CA ILE A 157 -5.04 -6.59 -0.39
C ILE A 157 -5.64 -6.93 -1.75
N ALA A 158 -6.36 -8.05 -1.85
CA ALA A 158 -7.05 -8.45 -3.07
C ALA A 158 -8.07 -7.40 -3.52
N GLU A 159 -8.87 -6.88 -2.58
CA GLU A 159 -9.84 -5.81 -2.83
C GLU A 159 -9.16 -4.52 -3.30
N VAL A 160 -8.09 -4.09 -2.60
CA VAL A 160 -7.35 -2.86 -2.92
C VAL A 160 -6.70 -2.94 -4.30
N LEU A 161 -6.08 -4.09 -4.63
CA LEU A 161 -5.42 -4.29 -5.92
C LEU A 161 -6.40 -4.65 -7.05
N GLY A 162 -7.64 -5.02 -6.73
CA GLY A 162 -8.63 -5.46 -7.72
C GLY A 162 -8.29 -6.82 -8.36
N ILE A 163 -7.60 -7.71 -7.64
CA ILE A 163 -7.17 -9.03 -8.09
C ILE A 163 -7.80 -10.15 -7.25
N ALA A 164 -7.70 -11.40 -7.74
CA ALA A 164 -8.18 -12.55 -6.98
C ALA A 164 -7.36 -12.76 -5.68
N PRO A 165 -7.95 -13.30 -4.59
CA PRO A 165 -7.23 -13.53 -3.33
C PRO A 165 -5.97 -14.40 -3.47
N ASN A 166 -5.99 -15.42 -4.32
CA ASN A 166 -4.82 -16.24 -4.60
C ASN A 166 -3.72 -15.46 -5.33
N ALA A 167 -4.08 -14.56 -6.23
CA ALA A 167 -3.12 -13.68 -6.90
C ALA A 167 -2.47 -12.70 -5.92
N ALA A 168 -3.23 -12.19 -4.93
CA ALA A 168 -2.68 -11.35 -3.86
C ALA A 168 -1.67 -12.13 -3.00
N LYS A 169 -1.98 -13.38 -2.60
CA LYS A 169 -1.05 -14.27 -1.90
C LYS A 169 0.23 -14.49 -2.71
N GLN A 170 0.11 -14.79 -4.00
CA GLN A 170 1.26 -14.98 -4.89
C GLN A 170 2.11 -13.72 -5.03
N ALA A 171 1.50 -12.54 -5.16
CA ALA A 171 2.23 -11.28 -5.23
C ALA A 171 3.06 -11.02 -3.96
N VAL A 172 2.46 -11.21 -2.78
CA VAL A 172 3.18 -11.10 -1.50
C VAL A 172 4.30 -12.13 -1.41
N PHE A 173 4.04 -13.39 -1.77
CA PHE A 173 5.03 -14.46 -1.72
C PHE A 173 6.23 -14.16 -2.65
N ARG A 174 5.98 -13.80 -3.90
CA ARG A 174 7.04 -13.43 -4.88
C ARG A 174 7.87 -12.26 -4.36
N ALA A 175 7.22 -11.24 -3.82
CA ALA A 175 7.90 -10.09 -3.21
C ALA A 175 8.87 -10.53 -2.10
N VAL A 176 8.39 -11.34 -1.14
CA VAL A 176 9.19 -11.86 -0.04
C VAL A 176 10.37 -12.71 -0.54
N GLN A 177 10.15 -13.58 -1.53
CA GLN A 177 11.22 -14.41 -2.10
C GLN A 177 12.30 -13.56 -2.79
N LYS A 178 11.89 -12.56 -3.58
CA LYS A 178 12.84 -11.63 -4.22
C LYS A 178 13.64 -10.86 -3.19
N LEU A 179 12.98 -10.28 -2.18
CA LEU A 179 13.64 -9.53 -1.11
C LEU A 179 14.61 -10.42 -0.31
N ARG A 180 14.23 -11.66 0.02
CA ARG A 180 15.13 -12.62 0.70
C ARG A 180 16.38 -12.89 -0.12
N ARG A 181 16.25 -13.07 -1.42
CA ARG A 181 17.39 -13.32 -2.33
C ARG A 181 18.31 -12.11 -2.40
N GLU A 182 17.76 -10.92 -2.58
CA GLU A 182 18.55 -9.68 -2.70
C GLU A 182 19.25 -9.30 -1.38
N LEU A 183 18.63 -9.60 -0.23
CA LEU A 183 19.18 -9.27 1.09
C LEU A 183 20.00 -10.42 1.73
N ALA A 184 20.11 -11.57 1.07
CA ALA A 184 20.88 -12.71 1.57
C ALA A 184 22.37 -12.37 1.87
N PRO A 185 23.06 -11.57 1.04
CA PRO A 185 24.46 -11.21 1.30
C PRO A 185 24.68 -10.47 2.61
N LEU A 186 23.69 -9.67 3.06
CA LEU A 186 23.78 -8.91 4.31
C LEU A 186 23.65 -9.77 5.58
N ARG A 187 23.17 -11.02 5.46
CA ARG A 187 23.04 -11.96 6.57
C ARG A 187 24.33 -12.70 6.91
N GLY A 188 25.33 -12.65 6.03
CA GLY A 188 26.62 -13.35 6.19
C GLY A 188 27.72 -12.51 6.83
N THR A 189 27.44 -11.27 7.25
CA THR A 189 28.45 -10.34 7.80
C THR A 189 28.29 -10.13 9.31
N THR A 190 27.76 -11.15 10.04
CA THR A 190 27.63 -11.12 11.51
C THR A 190 28.47 -12.20 12.12
#